data_2fa1e696e40ecb3b5d798a6c286a2f97
#
_entry.id   2fa1e696e40ecb3b5d798a6c286a2f97
#
_cell.length_a   1.000
_cell.length_b   1.000
_cell.length_c   1.000
_cell.angle_alpha   90.00
_cell.angle_beta   90.00
_cell.angle_gamma   90.00
#
_symmetry.space_group_name_H-M   'P 1'
#
loop_
_entity.id
_entity.type
_entity.pdbx_description
1 polymer ?
#
loop_
_entity_poly.entity_id
_entity_poly.type
_entity_poly.pdbx_seq_one_letter_code
_entity_poly.pdbx_strand_id
1 'polypeptide(L)'
;MTEPLDHHAALIYAMVTTSAVDRSMTDAELARIGEIVSNLPVFADFDQEKLVKTAEACGEVLSKDGGLDRVLLLIKSGLPKKLRETAYAVALEVAAADLDVKPEETRFLDMLSESLELDRLTTAAIERGIRARNLIL
;
A
#
# COMPACT_ATOMS: atom_id res chain seq x y z
N MET A 1 7.07 -18.15 -13.56
CA MET A 1 8.04 -17.35 -12.80
C MET A 1 7.59 -15.90 -12.78
N THR A 2 7.37 -15.34 -11.61
CA THR A 2 6.87 -13.96 -11.49
C THR A 2 8.07 -13.01 -11.46
N GLU A 3 8.09 -12.05 -12.34
CA GLU A 3 9.14 -11.04 -12.33
C GLU A 3 9.03 -10.18 -11.08
N PRO A 4 10.15 -9.72 -10.50
CA PRO A 4 10.08 -8.80 -9.38
C PRO A 4 9.38 -7.50 -9.81
N LEU A 5 8.63 -6.92 -8.89
CA LEU A 5 7.99 -5.64 -9.14
C LEU A 5 9.03 -4.53 -9.15
N ASP A 6 8.80 -3.47 -9.92
CA ASP A 6 9.58 -2.27 -9.71
C ASP A 6 9.04 -1.53 -8.46
N HIS A 7 9.73 -0.47 -8.05
CA HIS A 7 9.34 0.23 -6.82
C HIS A 7 7.96 0.89 -6.92
N HIS A 8 7.57 1.38 -8.10
CA HIS A 8 6.24 1.95 -8.29
C HIS A 8 5.16 0.89 -8.08
N ALA A 9 5.33 -0.26 -8.72
CA ALA A 9 4.37 -1.36 -8.59
C ALA A 9 4.30 -1.86 -7.15
N ALA A 10 5.43 -1.97 -6.47
CA ALA A 10 5.47 -2.40 -5.08
C ALA A 10 4.67 -1.45 -4.16
N LEU A 11 4.83 -0.15 -4.35
CA LEU A 11 4.09 0.85 -3.58
C LEU A 11 2.59 0.78 -3.87
N ILE A 12 2.23 0.61 -5.14
CA ILE A 12 0.82 0.47 -5.54
C ILE A 12 0.22 -0.81 -4.96
N TYR A 13 0.96 -1.91 -4.98
CA TYR A 13 0.51 -3.17 -4.36
C TYR A 13 0.22 -2.99 -2.87
N ALA A 14 1.06 -2.24 -2.17
CA ALA A 14 0.82 -1.98 -0.75
C ALA A 14 -0.50 -1.24 -0.53
N MET A 15 -0.79 -0.23 -1.36
CA MET A 15 -2.03 0.54 -1.27
C MET A 15 -3.26 -0.28 -1.66
N VAL A 16 -3.17 -1.02 -2.77
CA VAL A 16 -4.28 -1.84 -3.26
C VAL A 16 -4.64 -2.93 -2.25
N THR A 17 -3.63 -3.59 -1.69
CA THR A 17 -3.87 -4.66 -0.72
C THR A 17 -4.53 -4.12 0.54
N THR A 18 -4.14 -2.93 0.99
CA THR A 18 -4.78 -2.28 2.14
C THR A 18 -6.28 -2.09 1.90
N SER A 19 -6.66 -1.64 0.69
CA SER A 19 -8.06 -1.42 0.33
C SER A 19 -8.84 -2.70 0.11
N ALA A 20 -8.18 -3.74 -0.40
CA ALA A 20 -8.86 -4.94 -0.91
C ALA A 20 -8.62 -6.19 -0.04
N VAL A 21 -8.08 -6.03 1.16
CA VAL A 21 -7.67 -7.18 1.99
C VAL A 21 -8.84 -8.10 2.37
N ASP A 22 -10.03 -7.55 2.47
CA ASP A 22 -11.24 -8.30 2.85
C ASP A 22 -12.29 -8.38 1.74
N ARG A 23 -12.09 -7.64 0.64
CA ARG A 23 -13.06 -7.56 -0.46
C ARG A 23 -12.44 -6.90 -1.68
N SER A 24 -13.20 -6.81 -2.77
CA SER A 24 -12.76 -6.09 -3.96
C SER A 24 -12.70 -4.59 -3.70
N MET A 25 -11.71 -3.95 -4.29
CA MET A 25 -11.51 -2.51 -4.20
C MET A 25 -12.62 -1.76 -4.95
N THR A 26 -13.15 -0.70 -4.34
CA THR A 26 -14.16 0.15 -4.96
C THR A 26 -13.52 1.18 -5.89
N ASP A 27 -14.34 1.79 -6.76
CA ASP A 27 -13.88 2.87 -7.64
C ASP A 27 -13.38 4.08 -6.82
N ALA A 28 -14.04 4.38 -5.72
CA ALA A 28 -13.63 5.47 -4.83
C ALA A 28 -12.25 5.21 -4.22
N GLU A 29 -11.99 3.97 -3.83
CA GLU A 29 -10.69 3.57 -3.28
C GLU A 29 -9.59 3.65 -4.35
N LEU A 30 -9.90 3.24 -5.57
CA LEU A 30 -8.95 3.37 -6.67
C LEU A 30 -8.65 4.84 -6.99
N ALA A 31 -9.66 5.70 -6.95
CA ALA A 31 -9.49 7.13 -7.14
C ALA A 31 -8.59 7.74 -6.06
N ARG A 32 -8.73 7.29 -4.82
CA ARG A 32 -7.88 7.74 -3.71
C ARG A 32 -6.42 7.37 -3.96
N ILE A 33 -6.18 6.14 -4.38
CA ILE A 33 -4.84 5.69 -4.73
C ILE A 33 -4.27 6.54 -5.87
N GLY A 34 -5.11 6.84 -6.88
CA GLY A 34 -4.73 7.69 -7.99
C GLY A 34 -4.28 9.08 -7.55
N GLU A 35 -4.95 9.67 -6.57
CA GLU A 35 -4.56 10.97 -6.01
C GLU A 35 -3.17 10.90 -5.36
N ILE A 36 -2.91 9.86 -4.58
CA ILE A 36 -1.61 9.67 -3.94
C ILE A 36 -0.51 9.52 -5.00
N VAL A 37 -0.76 8.70 -6.01
CA VAL A 37 0.18 8.47 -7.11
C VAL A 37 0.44 9.76 -7.89
N SER A 38 -0.56 10.63 -8.03
CA SER A 38 -0.40 11.90 -8.76
C SER A 38 0.42 12.93 -7.99
N ASN A 39 0.49 12.83 -6.66
CA ASN A 39 1.03 13.90 -5.83
C ASN A 39 2.36 13.61 -5.14
N LEU A 40 2.72 12.33 -4.98
CA LEU A 40 3.97 12.01 -4.29
C LEU A 40 5.18 12.09 -5.23
N PRO A 41 6.29 12.67 -4.74
CA PRO A 41 7.50 12.78 -5.55
C PRO A 41 8.02 11.46 -6.11
N VAL A 42 7.86 10.36 -5.39
CA VAL A 42 8.34 9.04 -5.82
C VAL A 42 7.66 8.57 -7.10
N PHE A 43 6.46 9.08 -7.39
CA PHE A 43 5.70 8.73 -8.59
C PHE A 43 5.85 9.76 -9.72
N ALA A 44 6.77 10.72 -9.60
CA ALA A 44 6.92 11.78 -10.60
C ALA A 44 7.19 11.24 -12.01
N ASP A 45 7.91 10.11 -12.10
CA ASP A 45 8.26 9.48 -13.37
C ASP A 45 7.38 8.24 -13.68
N PHE A 46 6.28 8.08 -12.96
CA PHE A 46 5.36 6.96 -13.17
C PHE A 46 4.32 7.30 -14.24
N ASP A 47 4.06 6.36 -15.14
CA ASP A 47 3.02 6.49 -16.15
C ASP A 47 1.65 6.18 -15.52
N GLN A 48 0.84 7.21 -15.32
CA GLN A 48 -0.49 7.11 -14.70
C GLN A 48 -1.41 6.13 -15.42
N GLU A 49 -1.23 5.93 -16.72
CA GLU A 49 -2.04 5.00 -17.50
C GLU A 49 -1.83 3.55 -17.07
N LYS A 50 -0.72 3.25 -16.38
CA LYS A 50 -0.42 1.91 -15.89
C LYS A 50 -1.06 1.59 -14.54
N LEU A 51 -1.68 2.57 -13.89
CA LEU A 51 -2.22 2.37 -12.54
C LEU A 51 -3.27 1.26 -12.48
N VAL A 52 -4.25 1.28 -13.38
CA VAL A 52 -5.34 0.30 -13.38
C VAL A 52 -4.79 -1.11 -13.61
N LYS A 53 -3.89 -1.27 -14.57
CA LYS A 53 -3.29 -2.58 -14.86
C LYS A 53 -2.48 -3.11 -13.67
N THR A 54 -1.75 -2.23 -13.00
CA THR A 54 -0.96 -2.60 -11.83
C THR A 54 -1.89 -3.04 -10.69
N ALA A 55 -2.98 -2.31 -10.47
CA ALA A 55 -3.97 -2.65 -9.46
C ALA A 55 -4.64 -4.00 -9.76
N GLU A 56 -4.99 -4.24 -11.01
CA GLU A 56 -5.60 -5.50 -11.43
C GLU A 56 -4.64 -6.67 -11.24
N ALA A 57 -3.36 -6.49 -11.56
CA ALA A 57 -2.36 -7.52 -11.36
C ALA A 57 -2.24 -7.90 -9.88
N CYS A 58 -2.28 -6.91 -9.00
CA CYS A 58 -2.28 -7.14 -7.55
C CYS A 58 -3.52 -7.95 -7.13
N GLY A 59 -4.69 -7.55 -7.62
CA GLY A 59 -5.94 -8.26 -7.33
C GLY A 59 -5.90 -9.72 -7.75
N GLU A 60 -5.28 -10.01 -8.90
CA GLU A 60 -5.11 -11.40 -9.36
C GLU A 60 -4.27 -12.22 -8.40
N VAL A 61 -3.16 -11.67 -7.91
CA VAL A 61 -2.32 -12.37 -6.93
C VAL A 61 -3.12 -12.62 -5.65
N LEU A 62 -3.86 -11.62 -5.17
CA LEU A 62 -4.65 -11.73 -3.94
C LEU A 62 -5.76 -12.78 -4.04
N SER A 63 -6.28 -13.02 -5.23
CA SER A 63 -7.38 -13.97 -5.44
C SER A 63 -6.95 -15.43 -5.33
N LYS A 64 -5.65 -15.71 -5.35
CA LYS A 64 -5.12 -17.06 -5.30
C LYS A 64 -4.82 -17.49 -3.88
N ASP A 65 -4.76 -18.81 -3.65
CA ASP A 65 -4.39 -19.36 -2.35
C ASP A 65 -2.99 -18.85 -1.97
N GLY A 66 -2.85 -18.36 -0.74
CA GLY A 66 -1.60 -17.80 -0.27
C GLY A 66 -1.27 -16.44 -0.90
N GLY A 67 -2.26 -15.79 -1.52
CA GLY A 67 -2.07 -14.54 -2.24
C GLY A 67 -1.55 -13.40 -1.38
N LEU A 68 -2.03 -13.29 -0.14
CA LEU A 68 -1.59 -12.23 0.75
C LEU A 68 -0.09 -12.36 1.09
N ASP A 69 0.36 -13.57 1.41
CA ASP A 69 1.79 -13.81 1.69
C ASP A 69 2.64 -13.55 0.44
N ARG A 70 2.12 -13.91 -0.72
CA ARG A 70 2.80 -13.68 -1.99
C ARG A 70 2.95 -12.19 -2.26
N VAL A 71 1.90 -11.41 -2.04
CA VAL A 71 1.95 -9.95 -2.22
C VAL A 71 2.98 -9.32 -1.29
N LEU A 72 3.00 -9.74 -0.02
CA LEU A 72 3.99 -9.20 0.93
C LEU A 72 5.42 -9.46 0.45
N LEU A 73 5.67 -10.66 -0.06
CA LEU A 73 6.99 -11.02 -0.59
C LEU A 73 7.34 -10.17 -1.83
N LEU A 74 6.38 -9.99 -2.73
CA LEU A 74 6.59 -9.18 -3.94
C LEU A 74 6.87 -7.71 -3.59
N ILE A 75 6.17 -7.16 -2.62
CA ILE A 75 6.40 -5.79 -2.16
C ILE A 75 7.81 -5.64 -1.62
N LYS A 76 8.21 -6.52 -0.72
CA LYS A 76 9.54 -6.46 -0.11
C LYS A 76 10.64 -6.58 -1.17
N SER A 77 10.48 -7.51 -2.10
CA SER A 77 11.48 -7.76 -3.15
C SER A 77 11.59 -6.61 -4.14
N GLY A 78 10.49 -5.88 -4.36
CA GLY A 78 10.44 -4.79 -5.32
C GLY A 78 10.89 -3.44 -4.78
N LEU A 79 11.10 -3.32 -3.47
CA LEU A 79 11.45 -2.04 -2.85
C LEU A 79 12.93 -1.96 -2.50
N PRO A 80 13.60 -0.87 -2.90
CA PRO A 80 14.88 -0.55 -2.26
C PRO A 80 14.62 -0.23 -0.79
N LYS A 81 15.61 -0.52 0.06
CA LYS A 81 15.46 -0.37 1.50
C LYS A 81 14.96 1.02 1.92
N LYS A 82 15.43 2.06 1.26
CA LYS A 82 15.06 3.44 1.59
C LYS A 82 13.57 3.76 1.33
N LEU A 83 12.88 2.95 0.54
CA LEU A 83 11.45 3.16 0.24
C LEU A 83 10.52 2.29 1.09
N ARG A 84 11.05 1.52 2.02
CA ARG A 84 10.21 0.69 2.90
C ARG A 84 9.28 1.54 3.77
N GLU A 85 9.80 2.64 4.30
CA GLU A 85 8.97 3.57 5.09
C GLU A 85 7.90 4.21 4.24
N THR A 86 8.23 4.55 2.99
CA THR A 86 7.26 5.12 2.05
C THR A 86 6.12 4.14 1.79
N ALA A 87 6.44 2.86 1.63
CA ALA A 87 5.40 1.83 1.41
C ALA A 87 4.42 1.75 2.57
N TYR A 88 4.92 1.76 3.79
CA TYR A 88 4.08 1.75 4.98
C TYR A 88 3.24 3.03 5.07
N ALA A 89 3.85 4.18 4.79
CA ALA A 89 3.17 5.47 4.85
C ALA A 89 2.01 5.56 3.86
N VAL A 90 2.22 5.15 2.61
CA VAL A 90 1.15 5.23 1.60
C VAL A 90 0.03 4.23 1.89
N ALA A 91 0.35 3.04 2.39
CA ALA A 91 -0.65 2.07 2.80
C ALA A 91 -1.51 2.62 3.94
N LEU A 92 -0.86 3.22 4.93
CA LEU A 92 -1.56 3.82 6.07
C LEU A 92 -2.42 5.01 5.65
N GLU A 93 -1.95 5.82 4.70
CA GLU A 93 -2.71 6.94 4.16
C GLU A 93 -4.02 6.47 3.53
N VAL A 94 -3.98 5.37 2.79
CA VAL A 94 -5.18 4.76 2.19
C VAL A 94 -6.14 4.29 3.28
N ALA A 95 -5.64 3.62 4.30
CA ALA A 95 -6.47 3.14 5.41
C ALA A 95 -7.08 4.30 6.20
N ALA A 96 -6.32 5.37 6.41
CA ALA A 96 -6.76 6.52 7.21
C ALA A 96 -7.80 7.38 6.49
N ALA A 97 -7.97 7.21 5.18
CA ALA A 97 -9.00 7.92 4.42
C ALA A 97 -10.41 7.56 4.91
N ASP A 98 -10.58 6.34 5.41
CA ASP A 98 -11.79 5.91 6.08
C ASP A 98 -11.64 6.21 7.57
N LEU A 99 -12.60 6.94 8.13
CA LEU A 99 -12.62 7.24 9.57
C LEU A 99 -12.74 5.98 10.41
N ASP A 100 -13.11 4.88 9.79
CA ASP A 100 -13.34 3.59 10.42
C ASP A 100 -12.38 2.56 9.85
N VAL A 101 -11.15 2.54 10.37
CA VAL A 101 -10.13 1.58 9.93
C VAL A 101 -10.55 0.18 10.38
N LYS A 102 -10.75 -0.71 9.42
CA LYS A 102 -11.22 -2.07 9.69
C LYS A 102 -10.12 -2.93 10.30
N PRO A 103 -10.49 -3.93 11.15
CA PRO A 103 -9.50 -4.83 11.74
C PRO A 103 -8.61 -5.53 10.72
N GLU A 104 -9.17 -5.90 9.57
CA GLU A 104 -8.42 -6.56 8.50
C GLU A 104 -7.34 -5.65 7.92
N GLU A 105 -7.64 -4.35 7.80
CA GLU A 105 -6.68 -3.36 7.33
C GLU A 105 -5.55 -3.17 8.35
N THR A 106 -5.90 -3.07 9.63
CA THR A 106 -4.91 -2.96 10.71
C THR A 106 -3.99 -4.17 10.73
N ARG A 107 -4.57 -5.37 10.59
CA ARG A 107 -3.79 -6.60 10.55
C ARG A 107 -2.82 -6.63 9.37
N PHE A 108 -3.29 -6.22 8.19
CA PHE A 108 -2.41 -6.15 7.02
C PHE A 108 -1.26 -5.16 7.24
N LEU A 109 -1.56 -3.99 7.82
CA LEU A 109 -0.53 -2.98 8.09
C LEU A 109 0.53 -3.50 9.05
N ASP A 110 0.12 -4.28 10.07
CA ASP A 110 1.07 -4.93 10.98
C ASP A 110 1.94 -5.93 10.23
N MET A 111 1.33 -6.76 9.40
CA MET A 111 2.06 -7.74 8.58
C MET A 111 3.05 -7.06 7.64
N LEU A 112 2.63 -5.94 7.04
CA LEU A 112 3.48 -5.17 6.13
C LEU A 112 4.69 -4.60 6.87
N SER A 113 4.48 -3.98 8.03
CA SER A 113 5.58 -3.41 8.80
C SER A 113 6.58 -4.47 9.26
N GLU A 114 6.10 -5.65 9.65
CA GLU A 114 6.96 -6.77 10.01
C GLU A 114 7.74 -7.30 8.81
N SER A 115 7.07 -7.47 7.68
CA SER A 115 7.70 -7.94 6.45
C SER A 115 8.81 -7.00 5.99
N LEU A 116 8.57 -5.69 6.11
CA LEU A 116 9.53 -4.66 5.72
C LEU A 116 10.58 -4.38 6.80
N GLU A 117 10.51 -5.06 7.92
CA GLU A 117 11.46 -4.94 9.03
C GLU A 117 11.56 -3.51 9.58
N LEU A 118 10.43 -2.82 9.67
CA LEU A 118 10.36 -1.48 10.24
C LEU A 118 10.29 -1.55 11.76
N ASP A 119 11.04 -0.71 12.44
CA ASP A 119 11.01 -0.67 13.90
C ASP A 119 9.78 0.10 14.41
N ARG A 120 9.49 -0.10 15.70
CA ARG A 120 8.29 0.49 16.32
C ARG A 120 8.33 2.01 16.38
N LEU A 121 9.50 2.59 16.57
CA LEU A 121 9.62 4.05 16.60
C LEU A 121 9.28 4.65 15.25
N THR A 122 9.77 4.04 14.18
CA THR A 122 9.50 4.46 12.81
C THR A 122 8.01 4.36 12.48
N THR A 123 7.40 3.21 12.77
CA THR A 123 5.97 3.03 12.47
C THR A 123 5.10 3.95 13.30
N ALA A 124 5.42 4.16 14.57
CA ALA A 124 4.69 5.07 15.44
C ALA A 124 4.78 6.52 14.94
N ALA A 125 5.96 6.93 14.47
CA ALA A 125 6.16 8.27 13.93
C ALA A 125 5.31 8.49 12.67
N ILE A 126 5.30 7.51 11.77
CA ILE A 126 4.51 7.57 10.54
C ILE A 126 3.01 7.62 10.88
N GLU A 127 2.55 6.76 11.79
CA GLU A 127 1.16 6.72 12.25
C GLU A 127 0.72 8.06 12.82
N ARG A 128 1.57 8.67 13.63
CA ARG A 128 1.28 9.96 14.23
C ARG A 128 1.14 11.05 13.18
N GLY A 129 2.04 11.07 12.20
CA GLY A 129 2.00 12.05 11.12
C GLY A 129 0.76 11.90 10.23
N ILE A 130 0.42 10.67 9.87
CA ILE A 130 -0.76 10.40 9.04
C ILE A 130 -2.04 10.78 9.81
N ARG A 131 -2.10 10.43 11.09
CA ARG A 131 -3.25 10.81 11.93
C ARG A 131 -3.43 12.31 11.97
N ALA A 132 -2.33 13.04 12.19
CA ALA A 132 -2.38 14.50 12.26
C ALA A 132 -2.92 15.13 10.98
N ARG A 133 -2.53 14.59 9.83
CA ARG A 133 -2.96 15.10 8.53
C ARG A 133 -4.44 14.87 8.25
N ASN A 134 -5.03 13.87 8.87
CA ASN A 134 -6.42 13.48 8.60
C ASN A 134 -7.40 13.96 9.67
N LEU A 135 -6.94 14.72 10.66
CA LEU A 135 -7.82 15.29 11.67
C LEU A 135 -8.69 16.40 11.09
N ILE A 136 -9.92 16.45 11.56
CA ILE A 136 -10.84 17.52 11.21
C ILE A 136 -11.31 18.21 12.49
N LEU A 137 -11.85 19.41 12.35
CA LEU A 137 -12.32 20.20 13.48
C LEU A 137 -13.73 19.79 13.91
#